data_9e06c545b76aa902cf398f9806398cb4
#
_entry.id   9e06c545b76aa902cf398f9806398cb4
#
_cell.length_a   1.000
_cell.length_b   1.000
_cell.length_c   1.000
_cell.angle_alpha   90.00
_cell.angle_beta   90.00
_cell.angle_gamma   90.00
#
_symmetry.space_group_name_H-M   'P 1'
#
loop_
_entity.id
_entity.type
_entity.pdbx_description
1 polymer ?
#
loop_
_entity_poly.entity_id
_entity_poly.type
_entity_poly.pdbx_seq_one_letter_code
_entity_poly.pdbx_strand_id
1 'polypeptide(L)'
;MVINPTKNSKEKALLIDIGGTNIRTCKSYIGDKEFHDPLKKSTSCLKDFDSLIKTFLEEDSDIRHLVISVAGPKLNDSITMTNRNFKINENDVLNKFDIDTCEILNDWESIGHSLRLFNDDEINYINHGSSFNNVALMLGPGTGLGAAVVINNNIVLPTEVG
;
A
#
# COMPACT_ATOMS: atom_id res chain seq x y z
N MET A 1 -3.13 -10.68 10.35
CA MET A 1 -2.11 -11.44 11.09
C MET A 1 -1.41 -10.48 12.05
N VAL A 2 -1.41 -10.72 13.36
CA VAL A 2 -0.72 -9.85 14.33
C VAL A 2 0.70 -10.37 14.45
N ILE A 3 1.67 -9.65 13.89
CA ILE A 3 3.09 -9.98 14.06
C ILE A 3 3.49 -9.54 15.47
N ASN A 4 3.83 -10.49 16.34
CA ASN A 4 4.37 -10.22 17.67
C ASN A 4 5.85 -9.84 17.54
N PRO A 5 6.29 -8.66 17.97
CA PRO A 5 7.68 -8.25 17.89
C PRO A 5 8.50 -8.90 19.02
N THR A 6 9.13 -10.01 18.74
CA THR A 6 10.17 -10.58 19.60
C THR A 6 11.45 -10.79 18.79
N LYS A 7 12.15 -9.69 18.51
CA LYS A 7 13.60 -9.65 18.30
C LYS A 7 14.03 -8.19 18.09
N ASN A 8 15.14 -7.80 18.68
CA ASN A 8 15.71 -6.43 18.69
C ASN A 8 16.34 -5.96 17.35
N SER A 9 15.87 -6.45 16.20
CA SER A 9 16.12 -5.83 14.90
C SER A 9 14.76 -5.44 14.32
N LYS A 10 14.55 -4.14 14.14
CA LYS A 10 13.35 -3.67 13.42
C LYS A 10 13.39 -4.25 12.02
N GLU A 11 12.42 -5.08 11.68
CA GLU A 11 12.27 -5.65 10.35
C GLU A 11 11.95 -4.55 9.35
N LYS A 12 12.58 -4.61 8.17
CA LYS A 12 12.48 -3.56 7.15
C LYS A 12 11.53 -3.97 6.04
N ALA A 13 10.66 -3.04 5.65
CA ALA A 13 9.73 -3.19 4.56
C ALA A 13 10.07 -2.23 3.39
N LEU A 14 9.92 -2.70 2.17
CA LEU A 14 9.84 -1.87 0.97
C LEU A 14 8.37 -1.61 0.65
N LEU A 15 8.01 -0.34 0.60
CA LEU A 15 6.68 0.14 0.24
C LEU A 15 6.70 0.63 -1.20
N ILE A 16 5.76 0.17 -2.02
CA ILE A 16 5.65 0.52 -3.43
C ILE A 16 4.22 0.98 -3.72
N ASP A 17 4.06 2.17 -4.27
CA ASP A 17 2.78 2.70 -4.75
C ASP A 17 2.82 2.82 -6.29
N ILE A 18 1.96 2.07 -6.96
CA ILE A 18 1.86 2.01 -8.42
C ILE A 18 0.57 2.69 -8.88
N GLY A 19 0.69 3.97 -9.18
CA GLY A 19 -0.40 4.74 -9.77
C GLY A 19 -0.43 4.67 -11.31
N GLY A 20 -1.37 5.35 -11.92
CA GLY A 20 -1.50 5.37 -13.39
C GLY A 20 -0.30 5.94 -14.14
N THR A 21 0.46 6.86 -13.55
CA THR A 21 1.56 7.61 -14.20
C THR A 21 2.90 7.40 -13.51
N ASN A 22 2.91 7.22 -12.22
CA ASN A 22 4.12 7.15 -11.42
C ASN A 22 4.12 5.93 -10.51
N ILE A 23 5.33 5.41 -10.27
CA ILE A 23 5.64 4.50 -9.18
C ILE A 23 6.37 5.31 -8.11
N ARG A 24 5.96 5.16 -6.87
CA ARG A 24 6.66 5.71 -5.71
C ARG A 24 7.12 4.55 -4.84
N THR A 25 8.31 4.67 -4.31
CA THR A 25 8.86 3.68 -3.37
C THR A 25 9.45 4.38 -2.18
N CYS A 26 9.40 3.74 -1.03
CA CYS A 26 10.16 4.13 0.16
C CYS A 26 10.41 2.89 1.02
N LYS A 27 11.32 3.02 1.97
CA LYS A 27 11.61 2.01 2.98
C LYS A 27 11.02 2.45 4.32
N SER A 28 10.59 1.50 5.13
CA SER A 28 10.13 1.74 6.50
C SER A 28 10.48 0.56 7.38
N TYR A 29 10.55 0.80 8.69
CA TYR A 29 10.64 -0.28 9.67
C TYR A 29 9.24 -0.66 10.15
N ILE A 30 9.00 -1.95 10.35
CA ILE A 30 7.70 -2.43 10.82
C ILE A 30 7.37 -1.81 12.18
N GLY A 31 6.20 -1.18 12.26
CA GLY A 31 5.74 -0.47 13.46
C GLY A 31 6.14 1.00 13.55
N ASP A 32 6.97 1.51 12.64
CA ASP A 32 7.29 2.94 12.56
C ASP A 32 6.31 3.69 11.64
N LYS A 33 6.20 5.00 11.88
CA LYS A 33 5.47 5.93 11.00
C LYS A 33 6.40 6.64 10.01
N GLU A 34 7.71 6.53 10.21
CA GLU A 34 8.71 7.18 9.36
C GLU A 34 9.01 6.33 8.12
N PHE A 35 9.30 7.00 7.04
CA PHE A 35 9.73 6.37 5.79
C PHE A 35 11.05 7.01 5.32
N HIS A 36 11.87 6.20 4.67
CA HIS A 36 13.23 6.52 4.25
C HIS A 36 13.39 6.30 2.75
N ASP A 37 14.35 6.99 2.15
CA ASP A 37 14.74 6.84 0.75
C ASP A 37 13.57 6.93 -0.26
N PRO A 38 12.72 7.99 -0.19
CA PRO A 38 11.61 8.12 -1.11
C PRO A 38 12.11 8.30 -2.54
N LEU A 39 11.59 7.48 -3.46
CA LEU A 39 11.92 7.54 -4.88
C LEU A 39 10.64 7.61 -5.70
N LYS A 40 10.69 8.36 -6.81
CA LYS A 40 9.61 8.45 -7.79
C LYS A 40 10.14 8.13 -9.17
N LYS A 41 9.49 7.19 -9.86
CA LYS A 41 9.78 6.83 -11.24
C LYS A 41 8.51 6.87 -12.10
N SER A 42 8.67 6.92 -13.41
CA SER A 42 7.53 6.76 -14.34
C SER A 42 7.07 5.30 -14.36
N THR A 43 5.76 5.07 -14.54
CA THR A 43 5.20 3.72 -14.77
C THR A 43 5.67 3.06 -16.06
N SER A 44 6.42 3.76 -16.92
CA SER A 44 7.09 3.12 -18.06
C SER A 44 8.08 2.02 -17.64
N CYS A 45 8.61 2.07 -16.40
CA CYS A 45 9.50 1.04 -15.86
C CYS A 45 8.77 -0.21 -15.35
N LEU A 46 7.42 -0.29 -15.40
CA LEU A 46 6.67 -1.49 -15.02
C LEU A 46 7.01 -2.73 -15.87
N LYS A 47 7.52 -2.55 -17.08
CA LYS A 47 8.01 -3.65 -17.92
C LYS A 47 9.16 -4.42 -17.25
N ASP A 48 9.92 -3.73 -16.41
CA ASP A 48 11.07 -4.25 -15.69
C ASP A 48 10.81 -4.24 -14.18
N PHE A 49 9.56 -4.46 -13.75
CA PHE A 49 9.15 -4.37 -12.35
C PHE A 49 9.92 -5.34 -11.44
N ASP A 50 10.15 -6.55 -11.92
CA ASP A 50 10.96 -7.53 -11.21
C ASP A 50 12.38 -7.04 -11.00
N SER A 51 12.98 -6.42 -12.02
CA SER A 51 14.31 -5.83 -11.92
C SER A 51 14.34 -4.66 -10.94
N LEU A 52 13.23 -3.90 -10.84
CA LEU A 52 13.12 -2.83 -9.86
C LEU A 52 13.14 -3.39 -8.43
N ILE A 53 12.33 -4.41 -8.13
CA ILE A 53 12.34 -5.07 -6.82
C ILE A 53 13.73 -5.64 -6.52
N LYS A 54 14.30 -6.38 -7.48
CA LYS A 54 15.62 -7.00 -7.34
C LYS A 54 16.69 -5.97 -6.96
N THR A 55 16.70 -4.81 -7.61
CA THR A 55 17.65 -3.74 -7.31
C THR A 55 17.55 -3.31 -5.84
N PHE A 56 16.33 -3.10 -5.31
CA PHE A 56 16.14 -2.72 -3.91
C PHE A 56 16.61 -3.79 -2.93
N LEU A 57 16.36 -5.07 -3.24
CA LEU A 57 16.77 -6.18 -2.39
C LEU A 57 18.28 -6.42 -2.43
N GLU A 58 18.94 -6.14 -3.56
CA GLU A 58 20.40 -6.22 -3.69
C GLU A 58 21.10 -5.05 -2.99
N GLU A 59 20.51 -3.85 -3.02
CA GLU A 59 21.04 -2.67 -2.31
C GLU A 59 20.84 -2.75 -0.79
N ASP A 60 19.83 -3.47 -0.32
CA ASP A 60 19.46 -3.53 1.10
C ASP A 60 18.88 -4.92 1.42
N SER A 61 19.75 -5.83 1.84
CA SER A 61 19.41 -7.22 2.16
C SER A 61 18.57 -7.40 3.42
N ASP A 62 18.38 -6.32 4.22
CA ASP A 62 17.53 -6.35 5.41
C ASP A 62 16.04 -6.18 5.07
N ILE A 63 15.72 -5.86 3.81
CA ILE A 63 14.33 -5.81 3.34
C ILE A 63 13.81 -7.24 3.24
N ARG A 64 12.84 -7.58 4.10
CA ARG A 64 12.21 -8.89 4.15
C ARG A 64 10.71 -8.84 3.87
N HIS A 65 10.13 -7.63 3.79
CA HIS A 65 8.70 -7.42 3.62
C HIS A 65 8.44 -6.47 2.46
N LEU A 66 7.45 -6.80 1.62
CA LEU A 66 6.95 -5.93 0.56
C LEU A 66 5.48 -5.59 0.81
N VAL A 67 5.15 -4.31 0.67
CA VAL A 67 3.76 -3.84 0.59
C VAL A 67 3.60 -3.05 -0.70
N ILE A 68 2.70 -3.49 -1.56
CA ILE A 68 2.54 -2.95 -2.91
C ILE A 68 1.10 -2.46 -3.08
N SER A 69 0.94 -1.15 -3.18
CA SER A 69 -0.32 -0.49 -3.53
C SER A 69 -0.44 -0.36 -5.04
N VAL A 70 -1.56 -0.76 -5.62
CA VAL A 70 -1.77 -0.75 -7.07
C VAL A 70 -3.14 -0.18 -7.41
N ALA A 71 -3.17 0.78 -8.34
CA ALA A 71 -4.42 1.33 -8.86
C ALA A 71 -5.14 0.29 -9.75
N GLY A 72 -6.12 -0.40 -9.19
CA GLY A 72 -6.92 -1.41 -9.88
C GLY A 72 -7.65 -2.34 -8.92
N PRO A 73 -8.65 -3.07 -9.42
CA PRO A 73 -9.45 -4.00 -8.61
C PRO A 73 -8.60 -5.19 -8.14
N LYS A 74 -8.72 -5.50 -6.85
CA LYS A 74 -8.14 -6.71 -6.25
C LYS A 74 -9.10 -7.88 -6.42
N LEU A 75 -8.60 -8.97 -6.99
CA LEU A 75 -9.33 -10.23 -7.10
C LEU A 75 -8.47 -11.36 -6.54
N ASN A 76 -8.87 -11.89 -5.40
CA ASN A 76 -8.04 -12.80 -4.60
C ASN A 76 -6.68 -12.16 -4.29
N ASP A 77 -5.58 -12.87 -4.56
CA ASP A 77 -4.20 -12.42 -4.30
C ASP A 77 -3.60 -11.69 -5.51
N SER A 78 -4.42 -11.12 -6.39
CA SER A 78 -3.97 -10.46 -7.63
C SER A 78 -4.62 -9.11 -7.81
N ILE A 79 -3.87 -8.15 -8.36
CA ILE A 79 -4.41 -6.90 -8.88
C ILE A 79 -4.03 -6.76 -10.34
N THR A 80 -4.99 -6.31 -11.15
CA THR A 80 -4.77 -5.97 -12.56
C THR A 80 -5.06 -4.48 -12.75
N MET A 81 -4.10 -3.74 -13.28
CA MET A 81 -4.32 -2.32 -13.59
C MET A 81 -5.30 -2.15 -14.74
N THR A 82 -6.30 -1.30 -14.56
CA THR A 82 -7.36 -1.07 -15.55
C THR A 82 -6.81 -0.46 -16.86
N ASN A 83 -5.85 0.45 -16.74
CA ASN A 83 -5.35 1.26 -17.85
C ASN A 83 -3.99 0.79 -18.41
N ARG A 84 -3.50 -0.37 -17.98
CA ARG A 84 -2.20 -0.91 -18.41
C ARG A 84 -2.23 -2.43 -18.42
N ASN A 85 -1.44 -3.02 -19.30
CA ASN A 85 -1.22 -4.47 -19.28
C ASN A 85 -0.21 -4.83 -18.19
N PHE A 86 -0.64 -4.66 -16.92
CA PHE A 86 0.16 -4.99 -15.74
C PHE A 86 -0.73 -5.75 -14.75
N LYS A 87 -0.28 -6.93 -14.39
CA LYS A 87 -0.90 -7.78 -13.37
C LYS A 87 0.18 -8.22 -12.39
N ILE A 88 -0.16 -8.23 -11.12
CA ILE A 88 0.72 -8.68 -10.05
C ILE A 88 -0.04 -9.65 -9.13
N ASN A 89 0.66 -10.67 -8.63
CA ASN A 89 0.14 -11.68 -7.71
C ASN A 89 1.10 -11.85 -6.53
N GLU A 90 0.58 -11.94 -5.31
CA GLU A 90 1.37 -12.07 -4.08
C GLU A 90 2.26 -13.32 -4.09
N ASN A 91 1.70 -14.47 -4.46
CA ASN A 91 2.43 -15.73 -4.47
C ASN A 91 3.54 -15.74 -5.53
N ASP A 92 3.32 -15.11 -6.69
CA ASP A 92 4.36 -15.01 -7.73
C ASP A 92 5.55 -14.18 -7.23
N VAL A 93 5.29 -13.09 -6.50
CA VAL A 93 6.34 -12.25 -5.90
C VAL A 93 7.09 -13.03 -4.80
N LEU A 94 6.37 -13.69 -3.89
CA LEU A 94 6.96 -14.51 -2.82
C LEU A 94 7.83 -15.66 -3.38
N ASN A 95 7.40 -16.30 -4.46
CA ASN A 95 8.15 -17.40 -5.09
C ASN A 95 9.40 -16.90 -5.84
N LYS A 96 9.41 -15.64 -6.25
CA LYS A 96 10.49 -15.07 -7.07
C LYS A 96 11.60 -14.43 -6.26
N PHE A 97 11.30 -13.87 -5.09
CA PHE A 97 12.23 -13.09 -4.29
C PHE A 97 12.41 -13.70 -2.90
N ASP A 98 13.62 -13.57 -2.34
CA ASP A 98 13.93 -14.00 -0.97
C ASP A 98 13.41 -12.98 0.06
N ILE A 99 12.10 -13.01 0.29
CA ILE A 99 11.36 -12.16 1.23
C ILE A 99 10.41 -13.02 2.07
N ASP A 100 10.05 -12.51 3.23
CA ASP A 100 9.19 -13.25 4.18
C ASP A 100 7.71 -13.00 3.95
N THR A 101 7.33 -11.79 3.52
CA THR A 101 5.95 -11.43 3.21
C THR A 101 5.83 -10.51 2.02
N CYS A 102 4.73 -10.66 1.28
CA CYS A 102 4.29 -9.73 0.27
C CYS A 102 2.80 -9.49 0.46
N GLU A 103 2.41 -8.24 0.56
CA GLU A 103 1.00 -7.82 0.61
C GLU A 103 0.72 -6.86 -0.54
N ILE A 104 -0.30 -7.18 -1.33
CA ILE A 104 -0.74 -6.34 -2.44
C ILE A 104 -2.09 -5.75 -2.09
N LEU A 105 -2.18 -4.44 -2.11
CA LEU A 105 -3.37 -3.68 -1.75
C LEU A 105 -3.89 -2.88 -2.96
N ASN A 106 -5.20 -2.72 -3.06
CA ASN A 106 -5.75 -1.67 -3.91
C ASN A 106 -5.30 -0.30 -3.37
N ASP A 107 -5.17 0.73 -4.23
CA ASP A 107 -4.71 2.05 -3.83
C ASP A 107 -5.59 2.69 -2.75
N TRP A 108 -6.92 2.54 -2.85
CA TRP A 108 -7.85 3.04 -1.83
C TRP A 108 -7.89 2.18 -0.57
N GLU A 109 -7.60 0.89 -0.67
CA GLU A 109 -7.37 0.02 0.49
C GLU A 109 -6.17 0.53 1.32
N SER A 110 -5.08 0.88 0.64
CA SER A 110 -3.90 1.46 1.29
C SER A 110 -4.21 2.78 2.01
N ILE A 111 -4.99 3.67 1.35
CA ILE A 111 -5.47 4.91 1.96
C ILE A 111 -6.37 4.61 3.15
N GLY A 112 -7.27 3.63 3.04
CA GLY A 112 -8.14 3.21 4.14
C GLY A 112 -7.36 2.77 5.38
N HIS A 113 -6.29 2.01 5.20
CA HIS A 113 -5.40 1.61 6.29
C HIS A 113 -4.67 2.78 6.95
N SER A 114 -4.45 3.90 6.24
CA SER A 114 -3.80 5.08 6.80
C SER A 114 -4.67 5.87 7.77
N LEU A 115 -6.01 5.71 7.75
CA LEU A 115 -6.93 6.48 8.58
C LEU A 115 -6.56 6.47 10.07
N ARG A 116 -6.14 5.33 10.59
CA ARG A 116 -5.73 5.16 12.00
C ARG A 116 -4.42 5.87 12.36
N LEU A 117 -3.69 6.38 11.37
CA LEU A 117 -2.39 7.03 11.57
C LEU A 117 -2.50 8.55 11.63
N PHE A 118 -3.62 9.13 11.18
CA PHE A 118 -3.84 10.58 11.21
C PHE A 118 -4.00 11.08 12.64
N ASN A 119 -3.37 12.21 12.92
CA ASN A 119 -3.58 12.97 14.14
C ASN A 119 -4.59 14.09 13.87
N ASP A 120 -5.18 14.64 14.92
CA ASP A 120 -6.21 15.70 14.79
C ASP A 120 -5.69 16.97 14.09
N ASP A 121 -4.42 17.28 14.20
CA ASP A 121 -3.76 18.41 13.53
C ASP A 121 -3.53 18.21 12.03
N GLU A 122 -3.65 16.96 11.55
CA GLU A 122 -3.57 16.61 10.13
C GLU A 122 -4.95 16.59 9.46
N ILE A 123 -6.03 16.83 10.23
CA ILE A 123 -7.41 16.76 9.76
C ILE A 123 -8.07 18.14 9.80
N ASN A 124 -8.66 18.57 8.69
CA ASN A 124 -9.51 19.75 8.64
C ASN A 124 -10.99 19.35 8.72
N TYR A 125 -11.62 19.63 9.83
CA TYR A 125 -13.06 19.35 10.03
C TYR A 125 -13.91 20.39 9.27
N ILE A 126 -14.63 19.96 8.24
CA ILE A 126 -15.58 20.79 7.52
C ILE A 126 -16.88 20.91 8.33
N ASN A 127 -17.28 19.83 8.97
CA ASN A 127 -18.46 19.77 9.85
C ASN A 127 -18.18 18.83 11.02
N HIS A 128 -18.50 19.28 12.21
CA HIS A 128 -18.37 18.44 13.41
C HIS A 128 -19.63 17.60 13.60
N GLY A 129 -19.45 16.32 13.81
CA GLY A 129 -20.49 15.34 14.09
C GLY A 129 -20.05 14.35 15.15
N SER A 130 -20.94 13.48 15.55
CA SER A 130 -20.62 12.33 16.42
C SER A 130 -20.71 11.03 15.62
N SER A 131 -19.66 10.21 15.71
CA SER A 131 -19.71 8.86 15.18
C SER A 131 -20.61 7.98 16.06
N PHE A 132 -21.45 7.15 15.45
CA PHE A 132 -22.37 6.26 16.18
C PHE A 132 -22.17 4.77 15.83
N ASN A 133 -21.43 4.42 14.78
CA ASN A 133 -21.33 3.05 14.28
C ASN A 133 -19.90 2.59 13.93
N ASN A 134 -18.89 3.37 14.27
CA ASN A 134 -17.48 3.09 13.98
C ASN A 134 -17.18 2.73 12.50
N VAL A 135 -17.97 3.29 11.58
CA VAL A 135 -17.76 3.14 10.13
C VAL A 135 -17.38 4.49 9.55
N ALA A 136 -16.29 4.52 8.81
CA ALA A 136 -15.85 5.67 8.04
C ALA A 136 -15.90 5.36 6.56
N LEU A 137 -16.37 6.31 5.76
CA LEU A 137 -16.28 6.29 4.31
C LEU A 137 -15.18 7.29 3.89
N MET A 138 -14.15 6.80 3.23
CA MET A 138 -13.10 7.61 2.64
C MET A 138 -13.41 7.81 1.16
N LEU A 139 -13.37 9.04 0.70
CA LEU A 139 -13.64 9.42 -0.68
C LEU A 139 -12.55 10.35 -1.21
N GLY A 140 -12.13 10.16 -2.42
CA GLY A 140 -11.16 11.02 -3.09
C GLY A 140 -11.47 11.22 -4.55
N PRO A 141 -11.95 12.42 -4.91
CA PRO A 141 -12.12 12.81 -6.30
C PRO A 141 -10.74 13.00 -6.96
N GLY A 142 -10.54 12.31 -8.08
CA GLY A 142 -9.34 12.38 -8.91
C GLY A 142 -9.75 12.31 -10.39
N THR A 143 -9.03 11.50 -11.20
CA THR A 143 -9.46 11.18 -12.57
C THR A 143 -10.76 10.37 -12.55
N GLY A 144 -10.95 9.53 -11.53
CA GLY A 144 -12.19 8.88 -11.14
C GLY A 144 -12.55 9.23 -9.71
N LEU A 145 -13.50 8.52 -9.10
CA LEU A 145 -13.82 8.61 -7.69
C LEU A 145 -13.30 7.35 -6.99
N GLY A 146 -12.26 7.49 -6.21
CA GLY A 146 -11.78 6.43 -5.36
C GLY A 146 -12.50 6.41 -4.02
N ALA A 147 -12.72 5.22 -3.46
CA ALA A 147 -13.35 5.08 -2.16
C ALA A 147 -12.88 3.83 -1.41
N ALA A 148 -12.95 3.92 -0.08
CA ALA A 148 -12.80 2.79 0.80
C ALA A 148 -13.73 2.93 2.01
N VAL A 149 -14.27 1.83 2.49
CA VAL A 149 -15.02 1.77 3.75
C VAL A 149 -14.11 1.20 4.82
N VAL A 150 -14.01 1.92 5.94
CA VAL A 150 -13.20 1.49 7.11
C VAL A 150 -14.12 1.19 8.27
N ILE A 151 -14.02 0.00 8.83
CA ILE A 151 -14.86 -0.49 9.93
C ILE A 151 -13.97 -0.70 11.16
N ASN A 152 -14.37 -0.11 12.29
CA ASN A 152 -13.65 -0.20 13.56
C ASN A 152 -12.15 0.19 13.47
N ASN A 153 -11.81 1.10 12.57
CA ASN A 153 -10.43 1.53 12.27
C ASN A 153 -9.46 0.39 11.93
N ASN A 154 -9.96 -0.77 11.52
CA ASN A 154 -9.14 -1.96 11.30
C ASN A 154 -9.48 -2.71 10.00
N ILE A 155 -10.74 -2.91 9.69
CA ILE A 155 -11.17 -3.60 8.49
C ILE A 155 -11.36 -2.56 7.39
N VAL A 156 -10.65 -2.72 6.29
CA VAL A 156 -10.77 -1.86 5.11
C VAL A 156 -11.40 -2.65 3.98
N LEU A 157 -12.44 -2.10 3.40
CA LEU A 157 -13.10 -2.65 2.22
C LEU A 157 -12.87 -1.67 1.06
N PRO A 158 -11.98 -1.99 0.11
CA PRO A 158 -11.82 -1.19 -1.08
C PRO A 158 -13.10 -1.26 -1.92
N THR A 159 -13.46 -0.14 -2.55
CA THR A 159 -14.62 -0.07 -3.43
C THR A 159 -14.23 0.62 -4.72
N GLU A 160 -14.73 0.10 -5.84
CA GLU A 160 -14.65 0.74 -7.14
C GLU A 160 -15.96 1.51 -7.37
N VAL A 161 -15.91 2.83 -7.28
CA VAL A 161 -17.11 3.70 -7.37
C VAL A 161 -17.10 4.66 -8.55
N GLY A 162 -16.05 4.63 -9.40
CA GLY A 162 -15.91 5.49 -10.58
C GLY A 162 -15.35 4.80 -11.79
#